data_2118dcd275816aa819449bcb0ed97a28
#
_entry.id   2118dcd275816aa819449bcb0ed97a28
#
_cell.length_a   1.000
_cell.length_b   1.000
_cell.length_c   1.000
_cell.angle_alpha   90.00
_cell.angle_beta   90.00
_cell.angle_gamma   90.00
#
_symmetry.space_group_name_H-M   'P 1'
#
loop_
_entity.id
_entity.type
_entity.pdbx_description
1 polymer ?
#
loop_
_entity_poly.entity_id
_entity_poly.type
_entity_poly.pdbx_seq_one_letter_code
_entity_poly.pdbx_strand_id
1 'polypeptide(L)'
;LLTPVFWGFFLAYLLLPLTDRIQEILANASWNKKDKNYRSAAVVITIILFCVGIVIFLSVLISTFTSQVQIADMESTTVFLRQIIDNLTGFITSITKELNKLNINSIQIEDAVQNAMNWLTSWGTNLGQGFLSSLEDIPNVLSQCLLIVIFAIWFLLDGANIALYWGKVMYVLFPDTIRSRISGFLEDADQVFSGYIRGQVIDAVIMMVLISVLLSICKVNFALAIGVLAGFGNLIPYVGPFIAYTLVTVVCVINGEWMKLLLSLVLLWIVQTIDGNIINPKLLGKHVNIHPMYVMIVLIFGSALGGLMGMLFAVPVGALIKLQFDRLLKKRIQQKQSNFK
;
A
#
# COMPACT_ATOMS: atom_id res chain seq x y z
N LEU A 1 -20.75 11.77 -3.38
CA LEU A 1 -20.42 12.99 -4.14
C LEU A 1 -19.05 13.61 -3.72
N LEU A 2 -18.68 13.59 -2.43
CA LEU A 2 -17.41 14.17 -1.95
C LEU A 2 -16.20 13.23 -2.11
N THR A 3 -16.43 11.96 -2.38
CA THR A 3 -15.37 10.94 -2.52
C THR A 3 -14.30 11.29 -3.56
N PRO A 4 -14.63 11.71 -4.80
CA PRO A 4 -13.61 12.11 -5.78
C PRO A 4 -12.81 13.34 -5.38
N VAL A 5 -13.43 14.29 -4.65
CA VAL A 5 -12.74 15.49 -4.15
C VAL A 5 -11.68 15.11 -3.12
N PHE A 6 -12.05 14.26 -2.15
CA PHE A 6 -11.13 13.77 -1.13
C PHE A 6 -9.95 13.00 -1.75
N TRP A 7 -10.25 12.09 -2.68
CA TRP A 7 -9.21 11.32 -3.38
C TRP A 7 -8.35 12.19 -4.30
N GLY A 8 -8.94 13.19 -4.95
CA GLY A 8 -8.22 14.16 -5.77
C GLY A 8 -7.27 15.01 -4.92
N PHE A 9 -7.70 15.44 -3.74
CA PHE A 9 -6.83 16.12 -2.77
C PHE A 9 -5.68 15.21 -2.31
N PHE A 10 -5.98 13.96 -1.96
CA PHE A 10 -4.95 12.99 -1.56
C PHE A 10 -3.94 12.71 -2.66
N LEU A 11 -4.41 12.48 -3.89
CA LEU A 11 -3.57 12.27 -5.05
C LEU A 11 -2.68 13.50 -5.33
N ALA A 12 -3.24 14.71 -5.25
CA ALA A 12 -2.47 15.93 -5.37
C ALA A 12 -1.40 16.03 -4.29
N TYR A 13 -1.74 15.71 -3.05
CA TYR A 13 -0.79 15.71 -1.93
C TYR A 13 0.35 14.71 -2.13
N LEU A 14 0.05 13.52 -2.66
CA LEU A 14 1.04 12.50 -3.03
C LEU A 14 1.99 12.99 -4.13
N LEU A 15 1.43 13.65 -5.16
CA LEU A 15 2.18 14.09 -6.34
C LEU A 15 2.86 15.46 -6.16
N LEU A 16 2.51 16.22 -5.13
CA LEU A 16 3.04 17.56 -4.87
C LEU A 16 4.58 17.59 -4.84
N PRO A 17 5.29 16.69 -4.11
CA PRO A 17 6.75 16.71 -4.09
C PRO A 17 7.39 16.47 -5.46
N LEU A 18 6.78 15.61 -6.27
CA LEU A 18 7.24 15.35 -7.63
C LEU A 18 7.01 16.58 -8.52
N THR A 19 5.84 17.21 -8.39
CA THR A 19 5.50 18.43 -9.13
C THR A 19 6.47 19.57 -8.79
N ASP A 20 6.80 19.76 -7.51
CA ASP A 20 7.71 20.81 -7.06
C ASP A 20 9.14 20.56 -7.59
N ARG A 21 9.61 19.32 -7.58
CA ARG A 21 10.91 18.94 -8.18
C ARG A 21 10.95 19.20 -9.68
N ILE A 22 9.91 18.83 -10.42
CA ILE A 22 9.80 19.09 -11.85
C ILE A 22 9.77 20.60 -12.11
N GLN A 23 9.05 21.37 -11.31
CA GLN A 23 9.01 22.83 -11.41
C GLN A 23 10.40 23.44 -11.19
N GLU A 24 11.17 22.98 -10.19
CA GLU A 24 12.55 23.41 -9.96
C GLU A 24 13.46 23.10 -11.15
N ILE A 25 13.36 21.89 -11.72
CA ILE A 25 14.15 21.48 -12.87
C ILE A 25 13.83 22.36 -14.09
N LEU A 26 12.56 22.60 -14.37
CA LEU A 26 12.12 23.47 -15.47
C LEU A 26 12.57 24.91 -15.27
N ALA A 27 12.51 25.43 -14.06
CA ALA A 27 12.97 26.77 -13.73
C ALA A 27 14.48 26.93 -13.91
N ASN A 28 15.27 25.90 -13.54
CA ASN A 28 16.71 25.90 -13.67
C ASN A 28 17.19 25.69 -15.13
N ALA A 29 16.44 24.93 -15.93
CA ALA A 29 16.77 24.65 -17.32
C ALA A 29 16.43 25.81 -18.27
N SER A 30 15.61 26.76 -17.83
CA SER A 30 15.19 27.88 -18.67
C SER A 30 16.20 29.03 -18.62
N TRP A 31 16.82 29.33 -19.76
CA TRP A 31 17.75 30.45 -19.96
C TRP A 31 17.07 31.83 -19.81
N ASN A 32 15.75 31.89 -19.89
CA ASN A 32 14.98 33.14 -19.83
C ASN A 32 14.20 33.23 -18.51
N LYS A 33 14.82 33.83 -17.48
CA LYS A 33 14.31 33.94 -16.08
C LYS A 33 13.13 34.88 -15.88
N LYS A 34 12.55 35.51 -16.91
CA LYS A 34 11.46 36.46 -16.75
C LYS A 34 10.09 35.78 -16.89
N ASP A 35 9.37 35.72 -15.77
CA ASP A 35 7.91 35.59 -15.65
C ASP A 35 7.18 34.37 -16.24
N LYS A 36 7.82 33.20 -16.41
CA LYS A 36 7.05 32.00 -16.75
C LYS A 36 6.69 31.20 -15.49
N ASN A 37 5.41 31.19 -15.20
CA ASN A 37 4.87 30.30 -14.20
C ASN A 37 4.95 28.83 -14.70
N TYR A 38 6.06 28.15 -14.36
CA TYR A 38 6.29 26.75 -14.74
C TYR A 38 5.38 25.76 -14.02
N ARG A 39 4.51 26.24 -13.13
CA ARG A 39 3.62 25.38 -12.33
C ARG A 39 2.71 24.54 -13.23
N SER A 40 2.05 25.16 -14.21
CA SER A 40 1.15 24.44 -15.12
C SER A 40 1.87 23.37 -15.94
N ALA A 41 3.08 23.67 -16.45
CA ALA A 41 3.89 22.69 -17.17
C ALA A 41 4.33 21.54 -16.25
N ALA A 42 4.76 21.85 -15.03
CA ALA A 42 5.16 20.84 -14.05
C ALA A 42 3.98 19.92 -13.69
N VAL A 43 2.79 20.45 -13.47
CA VAL A 43 1.57 19.66 -13.18
C VAL A 43 1.25 18.73 -14.34
N VAL A 44 1.25 19.23 -15.58
CA VAL A 44 0.98 18.40 -16.76
C VAL A 44 2.00 17.26 -16.89
N ILE A 45 3.29 17.55 -16.74
CA ILE A 45 4.34 16.52 -16.78
C ILE A 45 4.16 15.50 -15.66
N THR A 46 3.85 15.95 -14.44
CA THR A 46 3.62 15.06 -13.29
C THR A 46 2.46 14.11 -13.56
N ILE A 47 1.33 14.61 -14.06
CA ILE A 47 0.16 13.79 -14.37
C ILE A 47 0.47 12.80 -15.50
N ILE A 48 1.17 13.23 -16.55
CA ILE A 48 1.59 12.32 -17.63
C ILE A 48 2.50 11.22 -17.09
N LEU A 49 3.50 11.55 -16.26
CA LEU A 49 4.38 10.56 -15.63
C LEU A 49 3.60 9.59 -14.74
N PHE A 50 2.63 10.07 -13.98
CA PHE A 50 1.76 9.24 -13.16
C PHE A 50 0.91 8.28 -14.00
N CYS A 51 0.26 8.78 -15.06
CA CYS A 51 -0.51 7.95 -15.99
C CYS A 51 0.36 6.91 -16.70
N VAL A 52 1.56 7.30 -17.17
CA VAL A 52 2.52 6.36 -17.75
C VAL A 52 2.95 5.31 -16.75
N GLY A 53 3.21 5.69 -15.50
CA GLY A 53 3.50 4.75 -14.41
C GLY A 53 2.39 3.72 -14.19
N ILE A 54 1.12 4.17 -14.17
CA ILE A 54 -0.04 3.26 -14.08
C ILE A 54 -0.12 2.32 -15.29
N VAL A 55 0.06 2.84 -16.51
CA VAL A 55 0.03 2.02 -17.74
C VAL A 55 1.14 0.97 -17.71
N ILE A 56 2.36 1.33 -17.32
CA ILE A 56 3.47 0.38 -17.16
C ILE A 56 3.13 -0.68 -16.10
N PHE A 57 2.62 -0.25 -14.94
CA PHE A 57 2.20 -1.15 -13.86
C PHE A 57 1.16 -2.17 -14.33
N LEU A 58 0.10 -1.70 -14.98
CA LEU A 58 -0.95 -2.58 -15.53
C LEU A 58 -0.42 -3.48 -16.65
N SER A 59 0.43 -2.96 -17.53
CA SER A 59 1.05 -3.74 -18.62
C SER A 59 1.92 -4.87 -18.08
N VAL A 60 2.70 -4.61 -17.03
CA VAL A 60 3.52 -5.63 -16.36
C VAL A 60 2.63 -6.72 -15.75
N LEU A 61 1.56 -6.34 -15.05
CA LEU A 61 0.61 -7.30 -14.51
C LEU A 61 -0.01 -8.15 -15.62
N ILE A 62 -0.61 -7.49 -16.62
CA ILE A 62 -1.29 -8.18 -17.74
C ILE A 62 -0.31 -9.09 -18.50
N SER A 63 0.88 -8.59 -18.87
CA SER A 63 1.86 -9.38 -19.60
C SER A 63 2.34 -10.60 -18.83
N THR A 64 2.54 -10.47 -17.52
CA THR A 64 2.94 -11.58 -16.65
C THR A 64 1.84 -12.64 -16.56
N PHE A 65 0.58 -12.21 -16.43
CA PHE A 65 -0.55 -13.14 -16.46
C PHE A 65 -0.72 -13.79 -17.84
N THR A 66 -0.67 -13.01 -18.92
CA THR A 66 -0.85 -13.51 -20.29
C THR A 66 0.27 -14.45 -20.74
N SER A 67 1.50 -14.19 -20.34
CA SER A 67 2.65 -15.02 -20.73
C SER A 67 2.70 -16.37 -19.99
N GLN A 68 2.12 -16.47 -18.82
CA GLN A 68 2.17 -17.67 -18.00
C GLN A 68 0.84 -18.44 -17.97
N VAL A 69 -0.27 -17.73 -18.10
CA VAL A 69 -1.55 -18.32 -18.43
C VAL A 69 -1.64 -18.22 -19.95
N GLN A 70 -1.24 -19.25 -20.68
CA GLN A 70 -1.75 -19.43 -22.05
C GLN A 70 -3.25 -19.40 -21.89
N ILE A 71 -3.88 -18.34 -22.41
CA ILE A 71 -5.32 -18.15 -22.35
C ILE A 71 -5.94 -19.30 -23.14
N ALA A 72 -6.07 -20.41 -22.48
CA ALA A 72 -6.91 -21.48 -22.90
C ALA A 72 -8.32 -21.11 -22.42
N ASP A 73 -9.28 -21.34 -23.26
CA ASP A 73 -10.72 -21.13 -23.12
C ASP A 73 -11.24 -21.29 -21.68
N MET A 74 -12.42 -20.73 -21.39
CA MET A 74 -13.12 -20.86 -20.09
C MET A 74 -13.20 -22.29 -19.53
N GLU A 75 -13.03 -23.33 -20.36
CA GLU A 75 -12.81 -24.72 -19.94
C GLU A 75 -11.55 -24.92 -19.09
N SER A 76 -10.50 -24.15 -19.31
CA SER A 76 -9.24 -24.31 -18.58
C SER A 76 -9.26 -23.75 -17.16
N THR A 77 -10.19 -22.85 -16.82
CA THR A 77 -10.35 -22.36 -15.43
C THR A 77 -10.82 -23.50 -14.52
N THR A 78 -11.70 -24.37 -15.01
CA THR A 78 -12.13 -25.58 -14.29
C THR A 78 -11.03 -26.63 -14.20
N VAL A 79 -10.21 -26.76 -15.24
CA VAL A 79 -9.02 -27.63 -15.25
C VAL A 79 -7.97 -27.12 -14.30
N PHE A 80 -7.72 -25.80 -14.26
CA PHE A 80 -6.79 -25.17 -13.33
C PHE A 80 -7.22 -25.36 -11.86
N LEU A 81 -8.49 -25.13 -11.55
CA LEU A 81 -9.03 -25.39 -10.21
C LEU A 81 -8.94 -26.89 -9.84
N ARG A 82 -9.21 -27.80 -10.76
CA ARG A 82 -9.02 -29.24 -10.55
C ARG A 82 -7.55 -29.57 -10.28
N GLN A 83 -6.63 -29.02 -11.03
CA GLN A 83 -5.19 -29.25 -10.85
C GLN A 83 -4.70 -28.77 -9.48
N ILE A 84 -5.22 -27.63 -8.99
CA ILE A 84 -4.98 -27.15 -7.62
C ILE A 84 -5.50 -28.17 -6.61
N ILE A 85 -6.74 -28.61 -6.78
CA ILE A 85 -7.39 -29.58 -5.89
C ILE A 85 -6.62 -30.91 -5.89
N ASP A 86 -6.24 -31.42 -7.04
CA ASP A 86 -5.52 -32.69 -7.19
C ASP A 86 -4.12 -32.61 -6.54
N ASN A 87 -3.37 -31.51 -6.75
CA ASN A 87 -2.05 -31.32 -6.14
C ASN A 87 -2.13 -31.16 -4.61
N LEU A 88 -3.12 -30.40 -4.13
CA LEU A 88 -3.37 -30.27 -2.69
C LEU A 88 -3.81 -31.60 -2.08
N THR A 89 -4.71 -32.32 -2.73
CA THR A 89 -5.17 -33.64 -2.27
C THR A 89 -4.00 -34.66 -2.26
N GLY A 90 -3.15 -34.64 -3.28
CA GLY A 90 -1.96 -35.48 -3.34
C GLY A 90 -0.95 -35.17 -2.22
N PHE A 91 -0.73 -33.90 -1.92
CA PHE A 91 0.12 -33.46 -0.81
C PHE A 91 -0.42 -33.90 0.55
N ILE A 92 -1.71 -33.69 0.76
CA ILE A 92 -2.41 -34.05 2.00
C ILE A 92 -2.37 -35.56 2.20
N THR A 93 -2.68 -36.33 1.14
CA THR A 93 -2.63 -37.80 1.18
C THR A 93 -1.23 -38.30 1.53
N SER A 94 -0.19 -37.62 1.03
CA SER A 94 1.20 -37.92 1.34
C SER A 94 1.53 -37.64 2.80
N ILE A 95 1.13 -36.50 3.34
CA ILE A 95 1.30 -36.15 4.76
C ILE A 95 0.52 -37.09 5.67
N THR A 96 -0.75 -37.35 5.34
CA THR A 96 -1.62 -38.24 6.13
C THR A 96 -1.03 -39.66 6.18
N LYS A 97 -0.47 -40.14 5.06
CA LYS A 97 0.22 -41.42 4.99
C LYS A 97 1.46 -41.49 5.89
N GLU A 98 2.25 -40.44 5.95
CA GLU A 98 3.42 -40.37 6.84
C GLU A 98 3.03 -40.21 8.32
N LEU A 99 1.97 -39.40 8.61
CA LEU A 99 1.44 -39.21 9.97
C LEU A 99 0.76 -40.47 10.51
N ASN A 100 0.06 -41.24 9.66
CA ASN A 100 -0.52 -42.52 10.03
C ASN A 100 0.56 -43.55 10.42
N LYS A 101 1.75 -43.49 9.82
CA LYS A 101 2.91 -44.31 10.26
C LYS A 101 3.37 -43.95 11.67
N LEU A 102 3.12 -42.71 12.12
CA LEU A 102 3.49 -42.22 13.45
C LEU A 102 2.39 -42.40 14.51
N ASN A 103 1.31 -43.14 14.15
CA ASN A 103 0.14 -43.39 15.05
C ASN A 103 -0.54 -42.13 15.58
N ILE A 104 -0.50 -41.05 14.84
CA ILE A 104 -1.19 -39.77 15.17
C ILE A 104 -2.61 -39.84 14.57
N ASN A 105 -3.61 -39.54 15.39
CA ASN A 105 -5.04 -39.60 15.02
C ASN A 105 -5.33 -38.74 13.76
N SER A 106 -5.60 -39.37 12.63
CA SER A 106 -5.78 -38.74 11.32
C SER A 106 -7.10 -37.96 11.17
N ILE A 107 -8.12 -38.26 11.96
CA ILE A 107 -9.47 -37.71 11.84
C ILE A 107 -9.49 -36.17 12.01
N GLN A 108 -8.77 -35.65 12.99
CA GLN A 108 -8.70 -34.18 13.21
C GLN A 108 -7.94 -33.44 12.11
N ILE A 109 -7.00 -34.14 11.46
CA ILE A 109 -6.21 -33.55 10.35
C ILE A 109 -7.04 -33.55 9.07
N GLU A 110 -7.81 -34.61 8.83
CA GLU A 110 -8.74 -34.66 7.68
C GLU A 110 -9.79 -33.55 7.77
N ASP A 111 -10.41 -33.33 8.94
CA ASP A 111 -11.39 -32.27 9.17
C ASP A 111 -10.75 -30.88 9.01
N ALA A 112 -9.55 -30.66 9.55
CA ALA A 112 -8.84 -29.39 9.41
C ALA A 112 -8.50 -29.08 7.94
N VAL A 113 -8.09 -30.10 7.21
CA VAL A 113 -7.79 -30.02 5.79
C VAL A 113 -9.04 -29.72 4.97
N GLN A 114 -10.14 -30.44 5.23
CA GLN A 114 -11.41 -30.21 4.54
C GLN A 114 -11.92 -28.78 4.78
N ASN A 115 -11.78 -28.29 6.00
CA ASN A 115 -12.13 -26.91 6.35
C ASN A 115 -11.24 -25.88 5.64
N ALA A 116 -9.93 -26.14 5.56
CA ALA A 116 -9.00 -25.31 4.80
C ALA A 116 -9.30 -25.30 3.30
N MET A 117 -9.64 -26.46 2.72
CA MET A 117 -10.05 -26.58 1.32
C MET A 117 -11.36 -25.83 1.03
N ASN A 118 -12.35 -25.99 1.88
CA ASN A 118 -13.63 -25.27 1.77
C ASN A 118 -13.41 -23.75 1.88
N TRP A 119 -12.53 -23.32 2.78
CA TRP A 119 -12.16 -21.91 2.92
C TRP A 119 -11.44 -21.39 1.67
N LEU A 120 -10.46 -22.12 1.14
CA LEU A 120 -9.73 -21.74 -0.08
C LEU A 120 -10.65 -21.69 -1.30
N THR A 121 -11.56 -22.65 -1.43
CA THR A 121 -12.52 -22.70 -2.53
C THR A 121 -13.49 -21.51 -2.45
N SER A 122 -14.06 -21.25 -1.26
CA SER A 122 -14.95 -20.10 -1.06
C SER A 122 -14.23 -18.76 -1.25
N TRP A 123 -12.99 -18.67 -0.82
CA TRP A 123 -12.17 -17.48 -1.04
C TRP A 123 -11.85 -17.25 -2.52
N GLY A 124 -11.47 -18.32 -3.24
CA GLY A 124 -11.20 -18.28 -4.69
C GLY A 124 -12.44 -17.91 -5.51
N THR A 125 -13.62 -18.49 -5.17
CA THR A 125 -14.88 -18.16 -5.84
C THR A 125 -15.32 -16.72 -5.55
N ASN A 126 -15.17 -16.25 -4.32
CA ASN A 126 -15.49 -14.88 -3.95
C ASN A 126 -14.55 -13.88 -4.64
N LEU A 127 -13.26 -14.18 -4.77
CA LEU A 127 -12.32 -13.35 -5.54
C LEU A 127 -12.68 -13.35 -7.04
N GLY A 128 -12.99 -14.49 -7.62
CA GLY A 128 -13.40 -14.60 -9.02
C GLY A 128 -14.69 -13.82 -9.31
N GLN A 129 -15.71 -13.97 -8.47
CA GLN A 129 -16.95 -13.21 -8.58
C GLN A 129 -16.74 -11.70 -8.35
N GLY A 130 -15.93 -11.33 -7.34
CA GLY A 130 -15.56 -9.95 -7.09
C GLY A 130 -14.78 -9.31 -8.26
N PHE A 131 -13.92 -10.07 -8.92
CA PHE A 131 -13.22 -9.62 -10.12
C PHE A 131 -14.18 -9.43 -11.30
N LEU A 132 -15.08 -10.38 -11.57
CA LEU A 132 -16.07 -10.27 -12.63
C LEU A 132 -17.03 -9.09 -12.41
N SER A 133 -17.54 -8.93 -11.19
CA SER A 133 -18.41 -7.78 -10.87
C SER A 133 -17.66 -6.44 -10.98
N SER A 134 -16.35 -6.40 -10.67
CA SER A 134 -15.52 -5.23 -10.87
C SER A 134 -15.35 -4.87 -12.36
N LEU A 135 -15.38 -5.86 -13.27
CA LEU A 135 -15.36 -5.61 -14.72
C LEU A 135 -16.65 -4.96 -15.22
N GLU A 136 -17.78 -5.32 -14.65
CA GLU A 136 -19.09 -4.70 -14.98
C GLU A 136 -19.13 -3.23 -14.52
N ASP A 137 -18.40 -2.88 -13.46
CA ASP A 137 -18.34 -1.53 -12.90
C ASP A 137 -17.26 -0.63 -13.54
N ILE A 138 -16.49 -1.13 -14.52
CA ILE A 138 -15.41 -0.35 -15.19
C ILE A 138 -15.85 1.06 -15.60
N PRO A 139 -17.03 1.31 -16.22
CA PRO A 139 -17.44 2.66 -16.60
C PRO A 139 -17.55 3.62 -15.39
N ASN A 140 -18.08 3.12 -14.28
CA ASN A 140 -18.21 3.90 -13.04
C ASN A 140 -16.84 4.17 -12.39
N VAL A 141 -15.98 3.16 -12.35
CA VAL A 141 -14.60 3.31 -11.85
C VAL A 141 -13.83 4.31 -12.71
N LEU A 142 -13.92 4.21 -14.04
CA LEU A 142 -13.25 5.11 -14.95
C LEU A 142 -13.71 6.57 -14.78
N SER A 143 -15.03 6.79 -14.64
CA SER A 143 -15.59 8.12 -14.40
C SER A 143 -15.13 8.70 -13.06
N GLN A 144 -15.07 7.89 -12.01
CA GLN A 144 -14.55 8.31 -10.71
C GLN A 144 -13.06 8.63 -10.76
N CYS A 145 -12.24 7.79 -11.43
CA CYS A 145 -10.82 8.04 -11.62
C CYS A 145 -10.59 9.35 -12.40
N LEU A 146 -11.37 9.62 -13.43
CA LEU A 146 -11.28 10.86 -14.19
C LEU A 146 -11.57 12.08 -13.32
N LEU A 147 -12.63 12.03 -12.50
CA LEU A 147 -12.93 13.09 -11.54
C LEU A 147 -11.83 13.29 -10.51
N ILE A 148 -11.27 12.20 -9.98
CA ILE A 148 -10.13 12.25 -9.03
C ILE A 148 -8.93 12.96 -9.67
N VAL A 149 -8.58 12.62 -10.91
CA VAL A 149 -7.48 13.26 -11.63
C VAL A 149 -7.76 14.74 -11.89
N ILE A 150 -8.98 15.10 -12.29
CA ILE A 150 -9.38 16.50 -12.49
C ILE A 150 -9.22 17.29 -11.19
N PHE A 151 -9.74 16.79 -10.07
CA PHE A 151 -9.56 17.45 -8.78
C PHE A 151 -8.09 17.52 -8.36
N ALA A 152 -7.30 16.47 -8.61
CA ALA A 152 -5.87 16.48 -8.33
C ALA A 152 -5.14 17.57 -9.12
N ILE A 153 -5.46 17.74 -10.41
CA ILE A 153 -4.91 18.82 -11.23
C ILE A 153 -5.26 20.18 -10.64
N TRP A 154 -6.51 20.39 -10.25
CA TRP A 154 -6.93 21.66 -9.63
C TRP A 154 -6.20 21.93 -8.31
N PHE A 155 -6.08 20.95 -7.44
CA PHE A 155 -5.34 21.11 -6.19
C PHE A 155 -3.84 21.31 -6.41
N LEU A 156 -3.23 20.70 -7.42
CA LEU A 156 -1.83 20.91 -7.77
C LEU A 156 -1.59 22.31 -8.36
N LEU A 157 -2.52 22.85 -9.15
CA LEU A 157 -2.41 24.17 -9.75
C LEU A 157 -2.66 25.29 -8.73
N ASP A 158 -3.76 25.18 -7.98
CA ASP A 158 -4.27 26.27 -7.14
C ASP A 158 -4.12 26.02 -5.64
N GLY A 159 -3.49 24.96 -5.21
CA GLY A 159 -3.37 24.59 -3.80
C GLY A 159 -2.76 25.67 -2.93
N ALA A 160 -1.75 26.40 -3.43
CA ALA A 160 -1.17 27.54 -2.72
C ALA A 160 -2.17 28.69 -2.52
N ASN A 161 -2.97 29.03 -3.53
CA ASN A 161 -3.99 30.07 -3.44
C ASN A 161 -5.12 29.66 -2.48
N ILE A 162 -5.53 28.41 -2.51
CA ILE A 162 -6.50 27.83 -1.58
C ILE A 162 -6.00 27.92 -0.14
N ALA A 163 -4.74 27.53 0.10
CA ALA A 163 -4.12 27.62 1.42
C ALA A 163 -4.04 29.07 1.93
N LEU A 164 -3.65 30.00 1.07
CA LEU A 164 -3.62 31.43 1.39
C LEU A 164 -5.02 31.99 1.71
N TYR A 165 -6.02 31.59 0.95
CA TYR A 165 -7.40 32.01 1.19
C TYR A 165 -7.89 31.53 2.56
N TRP A 166 -7.72 30.25 2.87
CA TRP A 166 -8.10 29.70 4.17
C TRP A 166 -7.28 30.30 5.32
N GLY A 167 -6.01 30.62 5.10
CA GLY A 167 -5.18 31.36 6.04
C GLY A 167 -5.76 32.73 6.39
N LYS A 168 -6.26 33.50 5.40
CA LYS A 168 -6.95 34.78 5.61
C LYS A 168 -8.28 34.59 6.34
N VAL A 169 -9.07 33.57 5.98
CA VAL A 169 -10.33 33.23 6.68
C VAL A 169 -10.05 32.94 8.15
N MET A 170 -9.03 32.13 8.44
CA MET A 170 -8.63 31.83 9.82
C MET A 170 -8.16 33.08 10.58
N TYR A 171 -7.48 33.99 9.90
CA TYR A 171 -7.06 35.25 10.49
C TYR A 171 -8.22 36.11 10.94
N VAL A 172 -9.30 36.15 10.14
CA VAL A 172 -10.49 37.03 10.41
C VAL A 172 -11.41 36.37 11.46
N LEU A 173 -11.58 35.04 11.40
CA LEU A 173 -12.57 34.34 12.22
C LEU A 173 -12.09 33.95 13.62
N PHE A 174 -10.77 33.74 13.81
CA PHE A 174 -10.24 33.20 15.05
C PHE A 174 -9.24 34.15 15.72
N PRO A 175 -9.29 34.28 17.08
CA PRO A 175 -8.28 34.98 17.84
C PRO A 175 -6.90 34.35 17.70
N ASP A 176 -5.82 35.13 17.88
CA ASP A 176 -4.45 34.71 17.69
C ASP A 176 -4.08 33.43 18.45
N THR A 177 -4.61 33.26 19.66
CA THR A 177 -4.35 32.08 20.49
C THR A 177 -4.92 30.79 19.89
N ILE A 178 -6.09 30.84 19.27
CA ILE A 178 -6.73 29.68 18.60
C ILE A 178 -6.04 29.43 17.27
N ARG A 179 -5.80 30.51 16.50
CA ARG A 179 -5.12 30.45 15.20
C ARG A 179 -3.75 29.76 15.32
N SER A 180 -2.92 30.17 16.29
CA SER A 180 -1.58 29.58 16.50
C SER A 180 -1.64 28.09 16.86
N ARG A 181 -2.69 27.67 17.61
CA ARG A 181 -2.87 26.23 17.92
C ARG A 181 -3.29 25.44 16.68
N ILE A 182 -4.21 25.96 15.88
CA ILE A 182 -4.67 25.29 14.65
C ILE A 182 -3.52 25.23 13.64
N SER A 183 -2.79 26.33 13.42
CA SER A 183 -1.63 26.36 12.53
C SER A 183 -0.58 25.33 12.94
N GLY A 184 -0.21 25.30 14.23
CA GLY A 184 0.74 24.32 14.74
C GLY A 184 0.25 22.86 14.61
N PHE A 185 -1.05 22.60 14.76
CA PHE A 185 -1.61 21.27 14.51
C PHE A 185 -1.55 20.89 13.02
N LEU A 186 -1.86 21.83 12.11
CA LEU A 186 -1.80 21.59 10.67
C LEU A 186 -0.35 21.38 10.19
N GLU A 187 0.62 22.13 10.73
CA GLU A 187 2.04 21.92 10.44
C GLU A 187 2.51 20.54 10.90
N ASP A 188 2.11 20.11 12.10
CA ASP A 188 2.40 18.76 12.60
C ASP A 188 1.78 17.68 11.72
N ALA A 189 0.52 17.88 11.33
CA ALA A 189 -0.18 16.96 10.44
C ALA A 189 0.55 16.86 9.10
N ASP A 190 0.89 17.99 8.48
CA ASP A 190 1.63 18.01 7.22
C ASP A 190 2.98 17.29 7.34
N GLN A 191 3.74 17.56 8.40
CA GLN A 191 5.04 16.93 8.63
C GLN A 191 4.93 15.41 8.80
N VAL A 192 3.94 14.93 9.58
CA VAL A 192 3.72 13.50 9.83
C VAL A 192 3.22 12.80 8.55
N PHE A 193 2.21 13.37 7.89
CA PHE A 193 1.63 12.76 6.71
C PHE A 193 2.59 12.77 5.52
N SER A 194 3.24 13.90 5.23
CA SER A 194 4.18 13.99 4.11
C SER A 194 5.39 13.08 4.31
N GLY A 195 5.94 13.03 5.53
CA GLY A 195 7.05 12.15 5.87
C GLY A 195 6.68 10.68 5.72
N TYR A 196 5.52 10.27 6.26
CA TYR A 196 5.05 8.90 6.18
C TYR A 196 4.76 8.48 4.74
N ILE A 197 3.97 9.26 3.99
CA ILE A 197 3.57 8.91 2.63
C ILE A 197 4.78 8.81 1.70
N ARG A 198 5.71 9.78 1.78
CA ARG A 198 6.95 9.72 0.97
C ARG A 198 7.79 8.50 1.31
N GLY A 199 7.98 8.23 2.60
CA GLY A 199 8.70 7.04 3.05
C GLY A 199 8.07 5.76 2.54
N GLN A 200 6.75 5.64 2.67
CA GLN A 200 6.00 4.45 2.30
C GLN A 200 5.97 4.21 0.79
N VAL A 201 5.88 5.27 -0.03
CA VAL A 201 5.95 5.14 -1.50
C VAL A 201 7.33 4.67 -1.96
N ILE A 202 8.39 5.24 -1.38
CA ILE A 202 9.78 4.82 -1.70
C ILE A 202 9.99 3.37 -1.28
N ASP A 203 9.53 3.01 -0.09
CA ASP A 203 9.60 1.65 0.44
C ASP A 203 8.85 0.65 -0.45
N ALA A 204 7.63 0.97 -0.86
CA ALA A 204 6.83 0.16 -1.77
C ALA A 204 7.57 -0.11 -3.10
N VAL A 205 8.22 0.91 -3.68
CA VAL A 205 9.00 0.76 -4.91
C VAL A 205 10.24 -0.12 -4.69
N ILE A 206 10.96 0.09 -3.60
CA ILE A 206 12.13 -0.74 -3.24
C ILE A 206 11.71 -2.19 -3.07
N MET A 207 10.65 -2.46 -2.31
CA MET A 207 10.17 -3.81 -2.04
C MET A 207 9.59 -4.47 -3.30
N MET A 208 8.92 -3.71 -4.17
CA MET A 208 8.47 -4.17 -5.48
C MET A 208 9.65 -4.73 -6.30
N VAL A 209 10.74 -3.99 -6.38
CA VAL A 209 11.94 -4.42 -7.12
C VAL A 209 12.62 -5.60 -6.42
N LEU A 210 12.86 -5.51 -5.12
CA LEU A 210 13.57 -6.54 -4.36
C LEU A 210 12.84 -7.89 -4.42
N ILE A 211 11.53 -7.91 -4.17
CA ILE A 211 10.73 -9.14 -4.18
C ILE A 211 10.65 -9.70 -5.61
N SER A 212 10.44 -8.86 -6.62
CA SER A 212 10.42 -9.30 -8.03
C SER A 212 11.73 -9.95 -8.45
N VAL A 213 12.87 -9.33 -8.13
CA VAL A 213 14.21 -9.86 -8.47
C VAL A 213 14.47 -11.16 -7.71
N LEU A 214 14.20 -11.19 -6.41
CA LEU A 214 14.40 -12.35 -5.56
C LEU A 214 13.62 -13.57 -6.07
N LEU A 215 12.31 -13.40 -6.32
CA LEU A 215 11.46 -14.48 -6.81
C LEU A 215 11.83 -14.92 -8.24
N SER A 216 12.32 -13.98 -9.07
CA SER A 216 12.84 -14.30 -10.40
C SER A 216 14.11 -15.17 -10.34
N ILE A 217 15.01 -14.88 -9.39
CA ILE A 217 16.21 -15.71 -9.12
C ILE A 217 15.79 -17.10 -8.67
N CYS A 218 14.77 -17.23 -7.84
CA CYS A 218 14.19 -18.50 -7.41
C CYS A 218 13.43 -19.22 -8.54
N LYS A 219 13.28 -18.59 -9.71
CA LYS A 219 12.48 -19.09 -10.83
C LYS A 219 11.05 -19.46 -10.44
N VAL A 220 10.45 -18.64 -9.57
CA VAL A 220 9.04 -18.76 -9.20
C VAL A 220 8.20 -18.20 -10.33
N ASN A 221 7.15 -18.94 -10.72
CA ASN A 221 6.20 -18.45 -11.71
C ASN A 221 5.49 -17.19 -11.18
N PHE A 222 5.17 -16.25 -12.06
CA PHE A 222 4.57 -14.96 -11.71
C PHE A 222 5.43 -14.08 -10.78
N ALA A 223 6.74 -14.31 -10.68
CA ALA A 223 7.65 -13.58 -9.80
C ALA A 223 7.49 -12.06 -9.87
N LEU A 224 7.41 -11.51 -11.08
CA LEU A 224 7.27 -10.07 -11.32
C LEU A 224 5.90 -9.56 -10.83
N ALA A 225 4.80 -10.28 -11.14
CA ALA A 225 3.46 -9.90 -10.71
C ALA A 225 3.34 -9.96 -9.16
N ILE A 226 3.89 -11.02 -8.54
CA ILE A 226 3.89 -11.16 -7.08
C ILE A 226 4.66 -10.01 -6.44
N GLY A 227 5.85 -9.69 -6.95
CA GLY A 227 6.68 -8.60 -6.43
C GLY A 227 6.00 -7.23 -6.58
N VAL A 228 5.35 -6.98 -7.72
CA VAL A 228 4.60 -5.75 -7.98
C VAL A 228 3.40 -5.64 -7.04
N LEU A 229 2.60 -6.70 -6.88
CA LEU A 229 1.45 -6.70 -5.98
C LEU A 229 1.87 -6.58 -4.51
N ALA A 230 2.92 -7.29 -4.10
CA ALA A 230 3.43 -7.21 -2.74
C ALA A 230 4.02 -5.83 -2.44
N GLY A 231 4.78 -5.24 -3.37
CA GLY A 231 5.31 -3.89 -3.22
C GLY A 231 4.19 -2.85 -3.13
N PHE A 232 3.15 -2.96 -3.96
CA PHE A 232 1.97 -2.10 -3.85
C PHE A 232 1.24 -2.31 -2.52
N GLY A 233 1.09 -3.56 -2.08
CA GLY A 233 0.54 -3.89 -0.76
C GLY A 233 1.36 -3.30 0.40
N ASN A 234 2.66 -3.09 0.19
CA ASN A 234 3.56 -2.51 1.20
C ASN A 234 3.29 -1.02 1.49
N LEU A 235 2.42 -0.34 0.70
CA LEU A 235 1.87 0.96 1.07
C LEU A 235 1.12 0.91 2.42
N ILE A 236 0.67 -0.26 2.83
CA ILE A 236 0.05 -0.51 4.13
C ILE A 236 0.97 -1.50 4.89
N PRO A 237 1.49 -1.14 6.07
CA PRO A 237 2.35 -2.03 6.84
C PRO A 237 1.73 -3.43 7.02
N TYR A 238 2.55 -4.46 6.92
CA TYR A 238 2.21 -5.87 7.03
C TYR A 238 1.39 -6.47 5.87
N VAL A 239 0.69 -5.65 5.06
CA VAL A 239 -0.11 -6.15 3.92
C VAL A 239 0.79 -6.64 2.79
N GLY A 240 1.87 -5.93 2.48
CA GLY A 240 2.84 -6.35 1.46
C GLY A 240 3.45 -7.73 1.73
N PRO A 241 4.06 -7.95 2.90
CA PRO A 241 4.53 -9.28 3.32
C PRO A 241 3.46 -10.37 3.22
N PHE A 242 2.26 -10.09 3.72
CA PHE A 242 1.15 -11.03 3.66
C PHE A 242 0.81 -11.45 2.22
N ILE A 243 0.75 -10.48 1.29
CA ILE A 243 0.53 -10.75 -0.14
C ILE A 243 1.68 -11.61 -0.70
N ALA A 244 2.95 -11.25 -0.43
CA ALA A 244 4.10 -11.98 -0.94
C ALA A 244 4.10 -13.43 -0.49
N TYR A 245 3.98 -13.68 0.81
CA TYR A 245 3.98 -15.04 1.37
C TYR A 245 2.80 -15.88 0.85
N THR A 246 1.60 -15.28 0.82
CA THR A 246 0.39 -15.99 0.35
C THR A 246 0.51 -16.37 -1.12
N LEU A 247 0.86 -15.42 -1.99
CA LEU A 247 0.91 -15.66 -3.44
C LEU A 247 2.05 -16.64 -3.81
N VAL A 248 3.23 -16.52 -3.19
CA VAL A 248 4.34 -17.46 -3.43
C VAL A 248 3.94 -18.87 -2.99
N THR A 249 3.31 -18.98 -1.82
CA THR A 249 2.85 -20.28 -1.31
C THR A 249 1.83 -20.90 -2.28
N VAL A 250 0.82 -20.15 -2.68
CA VAL A 250 -0.20 -20.63 -3.61
C VAL A 250 0.42 -21.07 -4.93
N VAL A 251 1.26 -20.24 -5.55
CA VAL A 251 1.88 -20.53 -6.85
C VAL A 251 2.78 -21.77 -6.78
N CYS A 252 3.65 -21.87 -5.78
CA CYS A 252 4.58 -23.01 -5.66
C CYS A 252 3.85 -24.31 -5.30
N VAL A 253 2.80 -24.25 -4.47
CA VAL A 253 2.00 -25.43 -4.11
C VAL A 253 1.24 -25.95 -5.33
N ILE A 254 0.61 -25.06 -6.13
CA ILE A 254 -0.08 -25.44 -7.36
C ILE A 254 0.86 -26.16 -8.33
N ASN A 255 2.10 -25.70 -8.45
CA ASN A 255 3.09 -26.29 -9.35
C ASN A 255 3.81 -27.51 -8.74
N GLY A 256 3.57 -27.87 -7.47
CA GLY A 256 4.29 -28.95 -6.78
C GLY A 256 5.77 -28.64 -6.51
N GLU A 257 6.16 -27.36 -6.50
CA GLU A 257 7.57 -26.91 -6.44
C GLU A 257 8.02 -26.63 -5.00
N TRP A 258 8.03 -27.65 -4.16
CA TRP A 258 8.30 -27.54 -2.71
C TRP A 258 9.66 -26.93 -2.37
N MET A 259 10.70 -27.26 -3.14
CA MET A 259 12.04 -26.73 -2.90
C MET A 259 12.11 -25.22 -3.22
N LYS A 260 11.43 -24.78 -4.30
CA LYS A 260 11.33 -23.36 -4.62
C LYS A 260 10.51 -22.62 -3.57
N LEU A 261 9.43 -23.23 -3.06
CA LEU A 261 8.63 -22.66 -1.97
C LEU A 261 9.50 -22.40 -0.76
N LEU A 262 10.22 -23.43 -0.26
CA LEU A 262 11.02 -23.33 0.94
C LEU A 262 12.13 -22.28 0.80
N LEU A 263 12.84 -22.28 -0.32
CA LEU A 263 13.86 -21.28 -0.63
C LEU A 263 13.28 -19.86 -0.67
N SER A 264 12.15 -19.68 -1.37
CA SER A 264 11.51 -18.37 -1.50
C SER A 264 10.99 -17.84 -0.17
N LEU A 265 10.41 -18.69 0.69
CA LEU A 265 9.95 -18.28 2.02
C LEU A 265 11.11 -17.81 2.90
N VAL A 266 12.24 -18.55 2.88
CA VAL A 266 13.44 -18.15 3.65
C VAL A 266 14.01 -16.83 3.14
N LEU A 267 14.12 -16.67 1.82
CA LEU A 267 14.64 -15.43 1.24
C LEU A 267 13.69 -14.25 1.44
N LEU A 268 12.38 -14.44 1.33
CA LEU A 268 11.40 -13.41 1.66
C LEU A 268 11.51 -13.02 3.14
N TRP A 269 11.70 -13.97 4.05
CA TRP A 269 11.90 -13.68 5.47
C TRP A 269 13.13 -12.80 5.70
N ILE A 270 14.25 -13.08 5.02
CA ILE A 270 15.46 -12.27 5.08
C ILE A 270 15.18 -10.84 4.58
N VAL A 271 14.56 -10.69 3.40
CA VAL A 271 14.24 -9.36 2.83
C VAL A 271 13.29 -8.59 3.73
N GLN A 272 12.25 -9.23 4.26
CA GLN A 272 11.30 -8.58 5.18
C GLN A 272 11.97 -8.18 6.51
N THR A 273 12.94 -8.98 6.98
CA THR A 273 13.74 -8.62 8.17
C THR A 273 14.62 -7.40 7.90
N ILE A 274 15.25 -7.33 6.74
CA ILE A 274 16.04 -6.16 6.32
C ILE A 274 15.14 -4.93 6.16
N ASP A 275 13.98 -5.11 5.56
CA ASP A 275 13.00 -4.03 5.39
C ASP A 275 12.57 -3.46 6.75
N GLY A 276 12.05 -4.29 7.63
CA GLY A 276 11.54 -3.86 8.94
C GLY A 276 12.60 -3.27 9.87
N ASN A 277 13.86 -3.69 9.77
CA ASN A 277 14.92 -3.24 10.70
C ASN A 277 15.85 -2.17 10.11
N ILE A 278 15.96 -2.05 8.79
CA ILE A 278 16.94 -1.16 8.14
C ILE A 278 16.26 -0.17 7.20
N ILE A 279 15.46 -0.64 6.23
CA ILE A 279 14.90 0.20 5.16
C ILE A 279 13.83 1.10 5.73
N ASN A 280 12.82 0.51 6.33
CA ASN A 280 11.63 1.21 6.84
C ASN A 280 11.99 2.28 7.90
N PRO A 281 12.83 2.02 8.94
CA PRO A 281 13.25 3.04 9.89
C PRO A 281 14.05 4.19 9.25
N LYS A 282 14.84 3.91 8.21
CA LYS A 282 15.60 4.96 7.50
C LYS A 282 14.68 5.85 6.64
N LEU A 283 13.66 5.28 6.02
CA LEU A 283 12.72 6.00 5.15
C LEU A 283 11.70 6.82 5.92
N LEU A 284 11.12 6.26 6.98
CA LEU A 284 10.10 6.93 7.78
C LEU A 284 10.68 7.98 8.75
N GLY A 285 12.00 7.92 9.02
CA GLY A 285 12.71 8.89 9.84
C GLY A 285 12.27 8.94 11.30
N LYS A 286 12.74 9.99 12.04
CA LYS A 286 12.49 10.14 13.48
C LYS A 286 11.03 10.50 13.83
N HIS A 287 10.22 10.89 12.86
CA HIS A 287 8.86 11.42 13.07
C HIS A 287 7.79 10.35 13.29
N VAL A 288 8.07 9.10 12.93
CA VAL A 288 7.12 7.97 13.04
C VAL A 288 7.69 6.87 13.98
N ASN A 289 8.37 7.29 15.05
CA ASN A 289 8.90 6.33 16.05
C ASN A 289 7.76 5.80 16.92
N ILE A 290 6.98 4.86 16.34
CA ILE A 290 5.81 4.25 16.98
C ILE A 290 6.14 2.78 17.25
N HIS A 291 5.76 2.30 18.44
CA HIS A 291 5.93 0.89 18.78
C HIS A 291 5.09 0.01 17.82
N PRO A 292 5.60 -1.13 17.32
CA PRO A 292 4.89 -1.99 16.37
C PRO A 292 3.48 -2.39 16.83
N MET A 293 3.29 -2.66 18.12
CA MET A 293 1.97 -2.98 18.69
C MET A 293 0.96 -1.83 18.48
N TYR A 294 1.41 -0.57 18.63
CA TYR A 294 0.54 0.59 18.41
C TYR A 294 0.15 0.71 16.92
N VAL A 295 1.09 0.42 16.00
CA VAL A 295 0.80 0.37 14.56
C VAL A 295 -0.28 -0.68 14.28
N MET A 296 -0.19 -1.88 14.86
CA MET A 296 -1.22 -2.91 14.67
C MET A 296 -2.59 -2.45 15.20
N ILE A 297 -2.62 -1.83 16.38
CA ILE A 297 -3.88 -1.33 16.95
C ILE A 297 -4.53 -0.29 16.02
N VAL A 298 -3.78 0.71 15.57
CA VAL A 298 -4.34 1.75 14.69
C VAL A 298 -4.75 1.18 13.33
N LEU A 299 -4.06 0.16 12.80
CA LEU A 299 -4.46 -0.53 11.57
C LEU A 299 -5.79 -1.28 11.72
N ILE A 300 -6.00 -1.96 12.85
CA ILE A 300 -7.28 -2.65 13.15
C ILE A 300 -8.42 -1.63 13.20
N PHE A 301 -8.22 -0.52 13.94
CA PHE A 301 -9.23 0.56 14.00
C PHE A 301 -9.46 1.20 12.62
N GLY A 302 -8.38 1.48 11.88
CA GLY A 302 -8.48 2.04 10.53
C GLY A 302 -9.24 1.11 9.57
N SER A 303 -8.96 -0.19 9.65
CA SER A 303 -9.67 -1.21 8.88
C SER A 303 -11.16 -1.23 9.17
N ALA A 304 -11.54 -1.17 10.45
CA ALA A 304 -12.95 -1.18 10.87
C ALA A 304 -13.71 0.08 10.43
N LEU A 305 -13.03 1.24 10.36
CA LEU A 305 -13.65 2.52 10.01
C LEU A 305 -13.74 2.78 8.50
N GLY A 306 -12.75 2.34 7.73
CA GLY A 306 -12.64 2.70 6.32
C GLY A 306 -12.02 1.61 5.42
N GLY A 307 -11.99 0.35 5.86
CA GLY A 307 -11.42 -0.74 5.07
C GLY A 307 -9.95 -0.51 4.72
N LEU A 308 -9.54 -0.82 3.50
CA LEU A 308 -8.18 -0.62 3.00
C LEU A 308 -7.73 0.84 3.10
N MET A 309 -8.64 1.77 2.83
CA MET A 309 -8.35 3.21 2.89
C MET A 309 -8.15 3.68 4.33
N GLY A 310 -8.97 3.17 5.25
CA GLY A 310 -8.77 3.41 6.67
C GLY A 310 -7.42 2.89 7.16
N MET A 311 -6.96 1.73 6.68
CA MET A 311 -5.62 1.21 6.99
C MET A 311 -4.50 2.11 6.48
N LEU A 312 -4.62 2.63 5.24
CA LEU A 312 -3.60 3.50 4.64
C LEU A 312 -3.37 4.77 5.48
N PHE A 313 -4.44 5.36 5.99
CA PHE A 313 -4.38 6.56 6.82
C PHE A 313 -4.19 6.29 8.32
N ALA A 314 -4.38 5.06 8.77
CA ALA A 314 -4.34 4.71 10.19
C ALA A 314 -3.01 5.09 10.87
N VAL A 315 -1.89 4.76 10.23
CA VAL A 315 -0.56 4.98 10.81
C VAL A 315 -0.24 6.46 10.95
N PRO A 316 -0.37 7.32 9.91
CA PRO A 316 -0.10 8.74 10.08
C PRO A 316 -1.08 9.43 11.03
N VAL A 317 -2.36 9.03 11.05
CA VAL A 317 -3.34 9.55 12.03
C VAL A 317 -2.92 9.14 13.45
N GLY A 318 -2.57 7.88 13.66
CA GLY A 318 -2.09 7.40 14.96
C GLY A 318 -0.81 8.10 15.40
N ALA A 319 0.12 8.34 14.46
CA ALA A 319 1.35 9.10 14.73
C ALA A 319 1.06 10.54 15.18
N LEU A 320 0.13 11.20 14.50
CA LEU A 320 -0.30 12.57 14.84
C LEU A 320 -0.96 12.61 16.23
N ILE A 321 -1.85 11.67 16.53
CA ILE A 321 -2.48 11.56 17.84
C ILE A 321 -1.43 11.38 18.95
N LYS A 322 -0.47 10.47 18.74
CA LYS A 322 0.64 10.26 19.68
C LYS A 322 1.46 11.52 19.86
N LEU A 323 1.83 12.21 18.77
CA LEU A 323 2.61 13.44 18.83
C LEU A 323 1.92 14.53 19.67
N GLN A 324 0.62 14.72 19.47
CA GLN A 324 -0.16 15.69 20.25
C GLN A 324 -0.25 15.28 21.73
N PHE A 325 -0.45 14.00 22.00
CA PHE A 325 -0.48 13.48 23.38
C PHE A 325 0.86 13.68 24.08
N ASP A 326 1.98 13.35 23.44
CA ASP A 326 3.32 13.53 23.99
C ASP A 326 3.63 15.00 24.30
N ARG A 327 3.16 15.94 23.45
CA ARG A 327 3.28 17.39 23.71
C ARG A 327 2.47 17.83 24.93
N LEU A 328 1.24 17.35 25.04
CA LEU A 328 0.38 17.66 26.18
C LEU A 328 1.00 17.13 27.48
N LEU A 329 1.52 15.92 27.46
CA LEU A 329 2.15 15.27 28.60
C LEU A 329 3.40 16.08 29.04
N LYS A 330 4.27 16.44 28.12
CA LYS A 330 5.46 17.25 28.41
C LYS A 330 5.10 18.60 29.04
N LYS A 331 4.10 19.30 28.52
CA LYS A 331 3.62 20.58 29.10
C LYS A 331 3.12 20.39 30.52
N ARG A 332 2.36 19.32 30.80
CA ARG A 332 1.84 19.02 32.14
C ARG A 332 2.94 18.67 33.15
N ILE A 333 3.95 17.92 32.71
CA ILE A 333 5.11 17.57 33.55
C ILE A 333 5.89 18.84 33.92
N GLN A 334 6.19 19.70 32.95
CA GLN A 334 6.90 20.97 33.18
C GLN A 334 6.15 21.90 34.14
N GLN A 335 4.82 22.01 33.99
CA GLN A 335 3.98 22.80 34.92
C GLN A 335 4.02 22.25 36.35
N LYS A 336 3.98 20.92 36.52
CA LYS A 336 4.10 20.32 37.85
C LYS A 336 5.48 20.56 38.47
N GLN A 337 6.55 20.45 37.68
CA GLN A 337 7.92 20.70 38.17
C GLN A 337 8.17 22.17 38.55
N SER A 338 7.54 23.13 37.85
CA SER A 338 7.64 24.56 38.20
C SER A 338 6.85 24.93 39.45
N ASN A 339 5.79 24.19 39.78
CA ASN A 339 4.99 24.42 41.01
C ASN A 339 5.62 23.78 42.28
N PHE A 340 6.68 22.98 42.11
CA PHE A 340 7.45 22.39 43.22
C PHE A 340 8.77 23.15 43.54
N LYS A 341 9.08 24.21 42.78
CA LYS A 341 10.13 25.17 43.06
C LYS A 341 9.54 26.47 43.63
#